data_436424a510ab49e7b38cf98a6a245132
#
_entry.id   436424a510ab49e7b38cf98a6a245132
#
_cell.length_a   1.000
_cell.length_b   1.000
_cell.length_c   1.000
_cell.angle_alpha   90.00
_cell.angle_beta   90.00
_cell.angle_gamma   90.00
#
_symmetry.space_group_name_H-M   'P 1'
#
loop_
_entity.id
_entity.type
_entity.pdbx_description
1 polymer ?
#
loop_
_entity_poly.entity_id
_entity_poly.type
_entity_poly.pdbx_seq_one_letter_code
_entity_poly.pdbx_strand_id
1 'polypeptide(L)'
;TTVAKAKALKQFVEPMITKSKVDTTHNRRIVMAKLRQKDAVTELFRDVATKIADRPGGYTRIIKLGNRLGDNADMAMIELVDYNDIYNAGKKAKKTTRRSRRGGSKPAAAVPVETKASNEEE
;
A
#
# COMPACT_ATOMS: atom_id res chain seq x y z
N THR A 1 19.23 6.99 10.87
CA THR A 1 19.13 6.74 12.32
C THR A 1 19.39 5.26 12.65
N THR A 2 19.34 4.86 13.92
CA THR A 2 19.45 3.45 14.30
C THR A 2 18.12 2.70 14.05
N VAL A 3 18.19 1.38 13.82
CA VAL A 3 17.00 0.53 13.60
C VAL A 3 15.99 0.64 14.73
N ALA A 4 16.45 0.69 15.99
CA ALA A 4 15.58 0.81 17.15
C ALA A 4 14.80 2.14 17.16
N LYS A 5 15.49 3.25 16.89
CA LYS A 5 14.86 4.58 16.78
C LYS A 5 13.89 4.65 15.60
N ALA A 6 14.25 4.07 14.45
CA ALA A 6 13.38 4.02 13.27
C ALA A 6 12.06 3.26 13.55
N LYS A 7 12.15 2.13 14.26
CA LYS A 7 10.96 1.35 14.67
C LYS A 7 10.04 2.14 15.61
N ALA A 8 10.62 2.81 16.62
CA ALA A 8 9.86 3.64 17.54
C ALA A 8 9.21 4.83 16.83
N LEU A 9 9.95 5.50 15.94
CA LEU A 9 9.46 6.61 15.13
C LEU A 9 8.30 6.19 14.24
N LYS A 10 8.38 5.03 13.61
CA LYS A 10 7.30 4.47 12.78
C LYS A 10 5.99 4.39 13.57
N GLN A 11 6.01 3.81 14.76
CA GLN A 11 4.83 3.68 15.61
C GLN A 11 4.24 5.03 16.04
N PHE A 12 5.09 6.06 16.18
CA PHE A 12 4.66 7.40 16.54
C PHE A 12 4.07 8.18 15.36
N VAL A 13 4.70 8.10 14.18
CA VAL A 13 4.36 8.91 13.00
C VAL A 13 3.13 8.36 12.25
N GLU A 14 3.01 7.04 12.08
CA GLU A 14 1.94 6.45 11.26
C GLU A 14 0.52 6.81 11.73
N PRO A 15 0.20 6.84 13.03
CA PRO A 15 -1.11 7.30 13.50
C PRO A 15 -1.38 8.78 13.21
N MET A 16 -0.35 9.62 13.19
CA MET A 16 -0.50 11.05 12.86
C MET A 16 -0.78 11.24 11.38
N ILE A 17 -0.10 10.48 10.52
CA ILE A 17 -0.35 10.45 9.09
C ILE A 17 -1.78 9.95 8.78
N THR A 18 -2.25 8.93 9.48
CA THR A 18 -3.63 8.47 9.33
C THR A 18 -4.65 9.55 9.69
N LYS A 19 -4.40 10.33 10.76
CA LYS A 19 -5.27 11.44 11.14
C LYS A 19 -5.23 12.61 10.16
N SER A 20 -4.11 12.83 9.46
CA SER A 20 -3.99 13.92 8.49
C SER A 20 -4.84 13.73 7.22
N LYS A 21 -5.28 12.50 6.93
CA LYS A 21 -6.18 12.22 5.80
C LYS A 21 -7.56 12.87 5.94
N VAL A 22 -8.00 13.09 7.16
CA VAL A 22 -9.26 13.78 7.46
C VAL A 22 -8.95 15.12 8.05
N ASP A 23 -9.04 16.17 7.23
CA ASP A 23 -8.72 17.55 7.63
C ASP A 23 -9.85 18.15 8.48
N THR A 24 -9.77 17.92 9.79
CA THR A 24 -10.64 18.55 10.77
C THR A 24 -9.82 19.35 11.78
N THR A 25 -10.44 20.40 12.32
CA THR A 25 -9.80 21.21 13.39
C THR A 25 -9.37 20.36 14.58
N HIS A 26 -10.15 19.33 14.90
CA HIS A 26 -9.83 18.37 15.97
C HIS A 26 -8.53 17.60 15.67
N ASN A 27 -8.43 17.01 14.47
CA ASN A 27 -7.26 16.27 14.05
C ASN A 27 -6.00 17.15 13.99
N ARG A 28 -6.13 18.39 13.47
CA ARG A 28 -5.03 19.37 13.47
C ARG A 28 -4.53 19.66 14.89
N ARG A 29 -5.43 19.85 15.87
CA ARG A 29 -5.07 20.07 17.28
C ARG A 29 -4.36 18.85 17.90
N ILE A 30 -4.83 17.64 17.64
CA ILE A 30 -4.19 16.40 18.13
C ILE A 30 -2.78 16.25 17.56
N VAL A 31 -2.61 16.46 16.25
CA VAL A 31 -1.30 16.37 15.59
C VAL A 31 -0.37 17.46 16.09
N MET A 32 -0.87 18.70 16.25
CA MET A 32 -0.09 19.82 16.78
C MET A 32 0.40 19.58 18.22
N ALA A 33 -0.43 18.95 19.07
CA ALA A 33 -0.04 18.60 20.43
C ALA A 33 1.15 17.61 20.47
N LYS A 34 1.27 16.75 19.44
CA LYS A 34 2.37 15.78 19.31
C LYS A 34 3.61 16.34 18.63
N LEU A 35 3.44 17.04 17.49
CA LEU A 35 4.56 17.58 16.71
C LEU A 35 5.11 18.89 17.27
N ARG A 36 4.25 19.71 17.90
CA ARG A 36 4.58 21.01 18.50
C ARG A 36 5.23 22.02 17.53
N GLN A 37 5.15 21.77 16.25
CA GLN A 37 5.71 22.63 15.19
C GLN A 37 4.63 22.94 14.17
N LYS A 38 4.32 24.23 14.00
CA LYS A 38 3.22 24.69 13.13
C LYS A 38 3.44 24.37 11.65
N ASP A 39 4.67 24.61 11.17
CA ASP A 39 5.03 24.39 9.76
C ASP A 39 4.93 22.91 9.38
N ALA A 40 5.45 22.02 10.25
CA ALA A 40 5.33 20.59 10.04
C ALA A 40 3.89 20.08 9.98
N VAL A 41 3.00 20.64 10.81
CA VAL A 41 1.57 20.30 10.77
C VAL A 41 0.93 20.81 9.48
N THR A 42 1.25 22.03 9.06
CA THR A 42 0.72 22.58 7.81
C THR A 42 1.14 21.75 6.61
N GLU A 43 2.41 21.40 6.52
CA GLU A 43 2.96 20.56 5.45
C GLU A 43 2.38 19.14 5.45
N LEU A 44 2.18 18.56 6.65
CA LEU A 44 1.57 17.24 6.80
C LEU A 44 0.14 17.19 6.24
N PHE A 45 -0.69 18.19 6.53
CA PHE A 45 -2.08 18.23 6.05
C PHE A 45 -2.21 18.69 4.59
N ARG A 46 -1.29 19.53 4.09
CA ARG A 46 -1.32 20.05 2.72
C ARG A 46 -0.69 19.07 1.73
N ASP A 47 0.58 18.72 1.94
CA ASP A 47 1.39 18.03 0.95
C ASP A 47 1.41 16.50 1.19
N VAL A 48 1.69 16.09 2.43
CA VAL A 48 1.83 14.67 2.76
C VAL A 48 0.49 13.96 2.65
N ALA A 49 -0.57 14.52 3.20
CA ALA A 49 -1.91 13.91 3.17
C ALA A 49 -2.40 13.66 1.73
N THR A 50 -2.12 14.59 0.81
CA THR A 50 -2.50 14.46 -0.60
C THR A 50 -1.78 13.30 -1.28
N LYS A 51 -0.46 13.16 -1.05
CA LYS A 51 0.35 12.10 -1.68
C LYS A 51 0.01 10.69 -1.19
N ILE A 52 -0.42 10.56 0.06
CA ILE A 52 -0.70 9.26 0.70
C ILE A 52 -2.19 8.92 0.76
N ALA A 53 -3.06 9.70 0.13
CA ALA A 53 -4.52 9.57 0.20
C ALA A 53 -5.01 8.13 -0.07
N ASP A 54 -4.50 7.49 -1.12
CA ASP A 54 -4.92 6.17 -1.58
C ASP A 54 -4.36 5.00 -0.76
N ARG A 55 -3.35 5.25 0.08
CA ARG A 55 -2.70 4.18 0.84
C ARG A 55 -3.44 3.88 2.14
N PRO A 56 -3.90 2.64 2.40
CA PRO A 56 -4.66 2.31 3.61
C PRO A 56 -3.81 2.29 4.89
N GLY A 57 -2.47 2.20 4.77
CA GLY A 57 -1.53 2.16 5.89
C GLY A 57 -0.12 1.82 5.45
N GLY A 58 0.84 1.75 6.40
CA GLY A 58 2.22 1.46 6.08
C GLY A 58 2.89 2.57 5.27
N TYR A 59 2.77 3.80 5.75
CA TYR A 59 3.26 5.00 5.05
C TYR A 59 4.77 5.13 5.08
N THR A 60 5.42 4.42 6.00
CA THR A 60 6.88 4.49 6.20
C THR A 60 7.55 3.17 5.88
N ARG A 61 8.77 3.25 5.33
CA ARG A 61 9.65 2.11 5.05
C ARG A 61 10.95 2.29 5.80
N ILE A 62 11.46 1.19 6.39
CA ILE A 62 12.76 1.15 7.06
C ILE A 62 13.68 0.28 6.22
N ILE A 63 14.81 0.86 5.79
CA ILE A 63 15.85 0.19 5.00
C ILE A 63 17.08 0.06 5.89
N LYS A 64 17.56 -1.17 6.11
CA LYS A 64 18.76 -1.43 6.90
C LYS A 64 20.00 -1.07 6.09
N LEU A 65 20.93 -0.34 6.70
CA LEU A 65 22.16 0.15 6.08
C LEU A 65 23.44 -0.57 6.55
N GLY A 66 23.32 -1.50 7.51
CA GLY A 66 24.46 -2.13 8.18
C GLY A 66 24.79 -1.49 9.53
N ASN A 67 25.98 -1.74 10.02
CA ASN A 67 26.41 -1.33 11.36
C ASN A 67 27.29 -0.08 11.31
N ARG A 68 27.17 0.77 12.31
CA ARG A 68 28.00 1.97 12.47
C ARG A 68 29.35 1.59 13.08
N LEU A 69 30.42 2.12 12.49
CA LEU A 69 31.77 1.98 13.05
C LEU A 69 31.85 2.69 14.42
N GLY A 70 32.48 2.05 15.38
CA GLY A 70 32.70 2.56 16.73
C GLY A 70 31.82 1.87 17.78
N ASP A 71 30.50 1.92 17.64
CA ASP A 71 29.55 1.34 18.61
C ASP A 71 28.78 0.12 18.08
N ASN A 72 29.05 -0.30 16.84
CA ASN A 72 28.41 -1.42 16.15
C ASN A 72 26.87 -1.35 16.16
N ALA A 73 26.28 -0.16 16.25
CA ALA A 73 24.85 0.03 16.24
C ALA A 73 24.26 -0.25 14.84
N ASP A 74 23.17 -1.02 14.77
CA ASP A 74 22.43 -1.25 13.53
C ASP A 74 21.82 0.06 13.02
N MET A 75 22.24 0.47 11.84
CA MET A 75 21.76 1.68 11.17
C MET A 75 20.62 1.40 10.21
N ALA A 76 19.70 2.33 10.07
CA ALA A 76 18.62 2.28 9.12
C ALA A 76 18.27 3.67 8.58
N MET A 77 17.75 3.68 7.37
CA MET A 77 17.08 4.82 6.77
C MET A 77 15.57 4.60 6.89
N ILE A 78 14.85 5.60 7.38
CA ILE A 78 13.38 5.61 7.36
C ILE A 78 12.92 6.63 6.32
N GLU A 79 11.99 6.23 5.46
CA GLU A 79 11.46 7.06 4.38
C GLU A 79 9.93 7.00 4.32
N LEU A 80 9.31 8.04 3.77
CA LEU A 80 7.91 8.01 3.34
C LEU A 80 7.85 7.33 1.97
N VAL A 81 7.09 6.24 1.88
CA VAL A 81 7.06 5.36 0.69
C VAL A 81 6.63 6.10 -0.57
N ASP A 82 5.66 7.00 -0.46
CA ASP A 82 5.07 7.70 -1.60
C ASP A 82 5.91 8.89 -2.11
N TYR A 83 6.99 9.22 -1.42
CA TYR A 83 7.99 10.22 -1.83
C TYR A 83 9.17 9.61 -2.60
N ASN A 84 9.26 8.29 -2.68
CA ASN A 84 10.32 7.61 -3.40
C ASN A 84 9.87 7.22 -4.81
N ASP A 85 10.06 8.12 -5.77
CA ASP A 85 9.64 7.92 -7.17
C ASP A 85 10.40 6.79 -7.86
N ILE A 86 11.68 6.60 -7.54
CA ILE A 86 12.51 5.55 -8.13
C ILE A 86 11.99 4.16 -7.80
N TYR A 87 11.62 3.93 -6.54
CA TYR A 87 11.11 2.64 -6.09
C TYR A 87 9.67 2.38 -6.54
N ASN A 88 8.89 3.44 -6.73
CA ASN A 88 7.50 3.35 -7.17
C ASN A 88 7.39 3.19 -8.70
N ALA A 89 8.29 3.77 -9.48
CA ALA A 89 8.35 3.63 -10.94
C ALA A 89 8.54 2.17 -11.41
N GLY A 90 9.20 1.31 -10.61
CA GLY A 90 9.40 -0.11 -10.91
C GLY A 90 8.22 -1.03 -10.64
N LYS A 91 7.18 -0.57 -9.96
CA LYS A 91 5.96 -1.34 -9.66
C LYS A 91 4.89 -1.18 -10.73
N LYS A 92 5.21 -1.40 -12.00
CA LYS A 92 4.18 -1.81 -12.97
C LYS A 92 3.54 -3.08 -12.42
N ALA A 93 2.23 -3.05 -12.19
CA ALA A 93 1.45 -4.13 -11.62
C ALA A 93 1.79 -5.44 -12.33
N LYS A 94 2.52 -6.34 -11.67
CA LYS A 94 2.56 -7.74 -12.06
C LYS A 94 1.13 -8.22 -11.92
N LYS A 95 0.41 -8.33 -13.05
CA LYS A 95 -0.83 -9.09 -13.12
C LYS A 95 -0.48 -10.49 -12.65
N THR A 96 -0.81 -10.80 -11.40
CA THR A 96 -0.79 -12.16 -10.89
C THR A 96 -1.92 -12.90 -11.61
N THR A 97 -1.60 -13.47 -12.75
CA THR A 97 -2.39 -14.56 -13.30
C THR A 97 -2.29 -15.70 -12.30
N ARG A 98 -3.26 -15.77 -11.41
CA ARG A 98 -3.52 -16.96 -10.61
C ARG A 98 -3.83 -18.06 -11.62
N ARG A 99 -2.82 -18.82 -11.99
CA ARG A 99 -2.96 -20.06 -12.76
C ARG A 99 -3.68 -21.02 -11.82
N SER A 100 -5.01 -21.05 -11.97
CA SER A 100 -5.87 -22.03 -11.33
C SER A 100 -5.46 -23.41 -11.84
N ARG A 101 -4.66 -24.13 -11.05
CA ARG A 101 -4.53 -25.58 -11.17
C ARG A 101 -5.81 -26.19 -10.61
N ARG A 102 -6.85 -26.21 -11.41
CA ARG A 102 -7.98 -27.07 -11.16
C ARG A 102 -7.94 -28.16 -12.22
N GLY A 103 -7.70 -29.39 -11.77
CA GLY A 103 -7.62 -30.60 -12.58
C GLY A 103 -8.88 -30.76 -13.44
N GLY A 104 -8.64 -31.11 -14.71
CA GLY A 104 -9.68 -31.42 -15.65
C GLY A 104 -10.36 -32.73 -15.26
N SER A 105 -11.66 -32.68 -15.14
CA SER A 105 -12.54 -33.82 -15.41
C SER A 105 -13.16 -33.58 -16.77
N LYS A 106 -12.87 -34.52 -17.66
CA LYS A 106 -13.35 -34.64 -19.02
C LYS A 106 -14.86 -34.93 -18.98
N PRO A 107 -15.75 -34.14 -19.60
CA PRO A 107 -17.10 -34.62 -19.85
C PRO A 107 -17.13 -35.44 -21.14
N ALA A 108 -17.75 -36.64 -21.05
CA ALA A 108 -18.01 -37.57 -22.12
C ALA A 108 -18.93 -36.96 -23.17
N ALA A 109 -18.70 -37.42 -24.40
CA ALA A 109 -19.46 -37.10 -25.59
C ALA A 109 -20.96 -37.40 -25.42
N ALA A 110 -21.79 -36.44 -25.76
CA ALA A 110 -23.20 -36.65 -26.04
C ALA A 110 -23.42 -36.52 -27.55
N VAL A 111 -24.03 -37.54 -28.14
CA VAL A 111 -24.36 -37.81 -29.53
C VAL A 111 -25.42 -36.82 -30.00
N PRO A 112 -25.39 -36.32 -31.24
CA PRO A 112 -26.48 -35.52 -31.79
C PRO A 112 -27.66 -36.39 -32.20
N VAL A 113 -28.83 -36.06 -31.73
CA VAL A 113 -30.11 -36.59 -32.25
C VAL A 113 -30.63 -35.63 -33.30
N GLU A 114 -30.58 -36.06 -34.55
CA GLU A 114 -31.37 -35.52 -35.64
C GLU A 114 -32.86 -35.73 -35.35
N THR A 115 -33.65 -34.70 -35.49
CA THR A 115 -35.07 -34.85 -35.78
C THR A 115 -35.42 -34.05 -37.03
N LYS A 116 -35.86 -34.82 -38.01
CA LYS A 116 -36.35 -34.42 -39.32
C LYS A 116 -37.60 -33.54 -39.24
N ALA A 117 -37.68 -32.77 -40.28
CA ALA A 117 -38.79 -31.97 -40.73
C ALA A 117 -40.14 -32.69 -40.77
N SER A 118 -41.20 -31.96 -40.65
CA SER A 118 -42.39 -32.13 -41.50
C SER A 118 -43.06 -30.78 -41.72
N ASN A 119 -43.28 -30.52 -43.00
CA ASN A 119 -44.11 -29.50 -43.61
C ASN A 119 -45.58 -29.63 -43.21
N GLU A 120 -46.30 -28.57 -43.39
CA GLU A 120 -47.61 -28.36 -44.10
C GLU A 120 -48.27 -27.14 -43.43
N GLU A 121 -48.46 -26.14 -44.24
CA GLU A 121 -49.61 -25.68 -45.03
C GLU A 121 -50.81 -25.24 -44.15
N GLU A 122 -51.11 -23.98 -44.16
CA GLU A 122 -52.15 -23.17 -44.75
C GLU A 122 -52.03 -21.71 -44.43
#